data_3e3c24f27df679d79bce665f5f495334
#
_entry.id   3e3c24f27df679d79bce665f5f495334
#
_cell.length_a   1.000
_cell.length_b   1.000
_cell.length_c   1.000
_cell.angle_alpha   90.00
_cell.angle_beta   90.00
_cell.angle_gamma   90.00
#
_symmetry.space_group_name_H-M   'P 1'
#
loop_
_entity.id
_entity.type
_entity.pdbx_description
1 polymer ?
#
loop_
_entity_poly.entity_id
_entity_poly.type
_entity_poly.pdbx_seq_one_letter_code
_entity_poly.pdbx_strand_id
1 'polypeptide(L)'
;CNIHLHDFGKLAKEGVKSAGAWPVQFGTITVADGIAMGTPGMRFSLTSRDIIADSIEAAMGGHNVDAFVAIGGCDKNMPGSMIAIANMDIPAIFAYGGTIAPGNLDGKDIDLVSVFEGIGKWNHGDMTAEDVKRLECNACPGPGGCGGMYTANTMATAIEVLGMSLPGSSSHPAESADKKEDIEAAGRAVVKMLELGLKPSDILTREAFEDAITVTMALGGSTNATLHLLA
;
A
#
# COMPACT_ATOMS: atom_id res chain seq x y z
N CYS A 1 -5.95 3.08 8.49
CA CYS A 1 -5.09 2.33 7.55
C CYS A 1 -3.77 3.07 7.24
N ASN A 2 -3.79 4.40 7.10
CA ASN A 2 -2.66 5.18 6.58
C ASN A 2 -2.08 6.20 7.57
N ILE A 3 -2.48 6.16 8.82
CA ILE A 3 -2.10 7.17 9.84
C ILE A 3 -0.58 7.25 10.07
N HIS A 4 0.12 6.14 9.91
CA HIS A 4 1.58 6.00 10.12
C HIS A 4 2.41 6.43 8.90
N LEU A 5 1.82 6.59 7.71
CA LEU A 5 2.58 6.86 6.48
C LEU A 5 3.32 8.20 6.53
N HIS A 6 2.82 9.19 7.28
CA HIS A 6 3.54 10.45 7.48
C HIS A 6 4.88 10.24 8.19
N ASP A 7 4.93 9.36 9.18
CA ASP A 7 6.16 9.04 9.90
C ASP A 7 7.10 8.17 9.04
N PHE A 8 6.56 7.31 8.21
CA PHE A 8 7.34 6.59 7.19
C PHE A 8 7.98 7.54 6.19
N GLY A 9 7.29 8.63 5.81
CA GLY A 9 7.90 9.69 5.02
C GLY A 9 9.14 10.30 5.68
N LYS A 10 9.13 10.45 7.01
CA LYS A 10 10.32 10.91 7.75
C LYS A 10 11.46 9.88 7.69
N LEU A 11 11.17 8.59 7.85
CA LEU A 11 12.16 7.52 7.74
C LEU A 11 12.77 7.44 6.33
N ALA A 12 11.94 7.49 5.29
CA ALA A 12 12.40 7.53 3.91
C ALA A 12 13.36 8.72 3.67
N LYS A 13 13.04 9.90 4.25
CA LYS A 13 13.93 11.07 4.18
C LYS A 13 15.29 10.83 4.83
N GLU A 14 15.35 10.10 5.95
CA GLU A 14 16.64 9.75 6.56
C GLU A 14 17.44 8.81 5.63
N GLY A 15 16.79 7.85 4.98
CA GLY A 15 17.42 7.02 3.97
C GLY A 15 17.99 7.83 2.81
N VAL A 16 17.22 8.77 2.25
CA VAL A 16 17.65 9.65 1.14
C VAL A 16 18.83 10.53 1.57
N LYS A 17 18.77 11.15 2.76
CA LYS A 17 19.87 11.98 3.28
C LYS A 17 21.16 11.16 3.50
N SER A 18 21.03 9.94 4.04
CA SER A 18 22.19 9.07 4.26
C SER A 18 22.89 8.68 2.95
N ALA A 19 22.16 8.69 1.84
CA ALA A 19 22.69 8.48 0.49
C ALA A 19 23.16 9.76 -0.20
N GLY A 20 23.14 10.92 0.48
CA GLY A 20 23.72 12.16 -0.02
C GLY A 20 22.79 13.06 -0.84
N ALA A 21 21.48 12.78 -0.86
CA ALA A 21 20.50 13.58 -1.58
C ALA A 21 19.65 14.46 -0.61
N TRP A 22 18.91 15.42 -1.18
CA TRP A 22 18.08 16.36 -0.41
C TRP A 22 16.57 16.02 -0.56
N PRO A 23 15.92 15.44 0.45
CA PRO A 23 14.53 15.06 0.36
C PRO A 23 13.57 16.17 0.80
N VAL A 24 12.47 16.29 0.08
CA VAL A 24 11.25 16.99 0.51
C VAL A 24 10.12 15.99 0.70
N GLN A 25 9.08 16.37 1.42
CA GLN A 25 7.92 15.50 1.67
C GLN A 25 6.64 16.29 1.47
N PHE A 26 5.69 15.71 0.77
CA PHE A 26 4.32 16.19 0.70
C PHE A 26 3.34 15.03 0.88
N GLY A 27 2.08 15.32 1.07
CA GLY A 27 1.02 14.32 1.16
C GLY A 27 -0.03 14.56 0.09
N THR A 28 -0.61 13.47 -0.43
CA THR A 28 -1.80 13.51 -1.27
C THR A 28 -3.00 12.94 -0.52
N ILE A 29 -4.18 13.06 -1.11
CA ILE A 29 -5.41 12.51 -0.53
C ILE A 29 -5.37 10.98 -0.47
N THR A 30 -6.15 10.41 0.44
CA THR A 30 -6.45 8.98 0.47
C THR A 30 -7.88 8.78 0.93
N VAL A 31 -8.67 8.08 0.13
CA VAL A 31 -9.95 7.50 0.58
C VAL A 31 -9.63 6.12 1.16
N ALA A 32 -9.89 5.93 2.45
CA ALA A 32 -9.75 4.63 3.08
C ALA A 32 -11.01 3.79 2.83
N ASP A 33 -10.91 2.78 1.97
CA ASP A 33 -12.04 1.92 1.60
C ASP A 33 -12.69 1.27 2.83
N GLY A 34 -11.89 0.86 3.82
CA GLY A 34 -12.41 0.30 5.07
C GLY A 34 -13.28 1.27 5.90
N ILE A 35 -13.06 2.57 5.78
CA ILE A 35 -13.92 3.60 6.42
C ILE A 35 -15.13 3.91 5.55
N ALA A 36 -14.95 3.95 4.24
CA ALA A 36 -16.00 4.33 3.30
C ALA A 36 -16.99 3.19 3.01
N MET A 37 -16.60 1.93 3.23
CA MET A 37 -17.39 0.74 2.95
C MET A 37 -18.74 0.77 3.67
N GLY A 38 -19.82 0.40 2.95
CA GLY A 38 -21.19 0.45 3.46
C GLY A 38 -21.80 1.86 3.54
N THR A 39 -21.09 2.89 3.12
CA THR A 39 -21.57 4.29 3.09
C THR A 39 -21.62 4.84 1.64
N PRO A 40 -22.34 5.96 1.40
CA PRO A 40 -22.27 6.65 0.11
C PRO A 40 -20.87 7.14 -0.26
N GLY A 41 -19.98 7.29 0.70
CA GLY A 41 -18.57 7.67 0.50
C GLY A 41 -17.78 6.71 -0.38
N MET A 42 -18.19 5.44 -0.47
CA MET A 42 -17.52 4.43 -1.31
C MET A 42 -17.50 4.80 -2.80
N ARG A 43 -18.39 5.67 -3.27
CA ARG A 43 -18.40 6.18 -4.64
C ARG A 43 -17.14 6.97 -5.01
N PHE A 44 -16.43 7.50 -4.01
CA PHE A 44 -15.21 8.29 -4.21
C PHE A 44 -13.95 7.42 -4.19
N SER A 45 -14.05 6.13 -3.88
CA SER A 45 -12.90 5.23 -3.78
C SER A 45 -12.13 5.15 -5.10
N LEU A 46 -12.75 4.67 -6.17
CA LEU A 46 -12.04 4.50 -7.45
C LEU A 46 -11.61 5.84 -8.06
N THR A 47 -12.46 6.87 -7.98
CA THR A 47 -12.14 8.22 -8.46
C THR A 47 -10.90 8.80 -7.78
N SER A 48 -10.67 8.48 -6.51
CA SER A 48 -9.49 8.97 -5.78
C SER A 48 -8.17 8.46 -6.36
N ARG A 49 -8.15 7.32 -7.04
CA ARG A 49 -6.95 6.76 -7.68
C ARG A 49 -6.33 7.75 -8.68
N ASP A 50 -7.15 8.25 -9.59
CA ASP A 50 -6.70 9.15 -10.64
C ASP A 50 -6.32 10.52 -10.07
N ILE A 51 -7.10 11.04 -9.11
CA ILE A 51 -6.79 12.29 -8.39
C ILE A 51 -5.45 12.17 -7.63
N ILE A 52 -5.15 11.02 -7.05
CA ILE A 52 -3.88 10.75 -6.39
C ILE A 52 -2.74 10.81 -7.41
N ALA A 53 -2.88 10.13 -8.56
CA ALA A 53 -1.90 10.16 -9.63
C ALA A 53 -1.65 11.60 -10.10
N ASP A 54 -2.70 12.33 -10.47
CA ASP A 54 -2.64 13.72 -10.92
C ASP A 54 -1.97 14.64 -9.90
N SER A 55 -2.28 14.45 -8.60
CA SER A 55 -1.70 15.27 -7.53
C SER A 55 -0.20 15.01 -7.34
N ILE A 56 0.25 13.76 -7.51
CA ILE A 56 1.67 13.40 -7.47
C ILE A 56 2.38 14.01 -8.68
N GLU A 57 1.85 13.82 -9.88
CA GLU A 57 2.42 14.37 -11.11
C GLU A 57 2.52 15.90 -11.06
N ALA A 58 1.46 16.58 -10.61
CA ALA A 58 1.46 18.03 -10.45
C ALA A 58 2.52 18.51 -9.44
N ALA A 59 2.64 17.83 -8.29
CA ALA A 59 3.61 18.20 -7.27
C ALA A 59 5.06 17.93 -7.74
N MET A 60 5.31 16.74 -8.27
CA MET A 60 6.64 16.34 -8.74
C MET A 60 7.11 17.19 -9.92
N GLY A 61 6.25 17.35 -10.93
CA GLY A 61 6.55 18.17 -12.12
C GLY A 61 6.67 19.64 -11.77
N GLY A 62 5.78 20.17 -10.92
CA GLY A 62 5.81 21.58 -10.50
C GLY A 62 7.05 21.96 -9.68
N HIS A 63 7.60 21.02 -8.91
CA HIS A 63 8.83 21.22 -8.14
C HIS A 63 10.09 20.75 -8.85
N ASN A 64 9.97 20.17 -10.05
CA ASN A 64 11.06 19.68 -10.87
C ASN A 64 12.03 18.78 -10.08
N VAL A 65 11.48 17.75 -9.41
CA VAL A 65 12.26 16.80 -8.63
C VAL A 65 12.94 15.76 -9.55
N ASP A 66 14.08 15.22 -9.12
CA ASP A 66 14.87 14.28 -9.92
C ASP A 66 14.43 12.82 -9.73
N ALA A 67 13.85 12.49 -8.57
CA ALA A 67 13.41 11.14 -8.20
C ALA A 67 12.40 11.19 -7.05
N PHE A 68 11.66 10.12 -6.79
CA PHE A 68 10.77 10.08 -5.62
C PHE A 68 10.52 8.69 -5.04
N VAL A 69 10.20 8.66 -3.76
CA VAL A 69 9.66 7.49 -3.06
C VAL A 69 8.17 7.70 -2.85
N ALA A 70 7.33 6.84 -3.42
CA ALA A 70 5.91 6.82 -3.15
C ALA A 70 5.61 5.86 -1.99
N ILE A 71 4.84 6.32 -0.99
CA ILE A 71 4.48 5.52 0.17
C ILE A 71 2.96 5.39 0.23
N GLY A 72 2.45 4.16 0.19
CA GLY A 72 1.02 3.88 0.20
C GLY A 72 0.68 2.61 0.96
N GLY A 73 -0.57 2.49 1.40
CA GLY A 73 -1.02 1.33 2.19
C GLY A 73 -2.53 1.10 2.10
N CYS A 74 -3.19 1.59 1.05
CA CYS A 74 -4.63 1.44 0.87
C CYS A 74 -4.99 1.21 -0.60
N ASP A 75 -6.23 0.80 -0.85
CA ASP A 75 -6.75 0.29 -2.11
C ASP A 75 -6.43 1.16 -3.33
N LYS A 76 -6.47 2.49 -3.18
CA LYS A 76 -6.36 3.40 -4.33
C LYS A 76 -5.11 4.25 -4.34
N ASN A 77 -4.49 4.50 -3.17
CA ASN A 77 -3.24 5.26 -3.17
C ASN A 77 -2.05 4.47 -3.72
N MET A 78 -2.09 3.14 -3.63
CA MET A 78 -1.06 2.28 -4.20
C MET A 78 -1.09 2.29 -5.74
N PRO A 79 -2.20 1.92 -6.40
CA PRO A 79 -2.27 2.01 -7.86
C PRO A 79 -2.18 3.45 -8.37
N GLY A 80 -2.74 4.44 -7.68
CA GLY A 80 -2.57 5.85 -8.06
C GLY A 80 -1.12 6.31 -8.06
N SER A 81 -0.34 5.88 -7.05
CA SER A 81 1.10 6.13 -7.04
C SER A 81 1.84 5.45 -8.18
N MET A 82 1.44 4.21 -8.52
CA MET A 82 2.06 3.48 -9.63
C MET A 82 1.76 4.11 -10.99
N ILE A 83 0.55 4.63 -11.20
CA ILE A 83 0.19 5.39 -12.41
C ILE A 83 1.09 6.63 -12.53
N ALA A 84 1.24 7.41 -11.45
CA ALA A 84 2.14 8.57 -11.46
C ALA A 84 3.61 8.18 -11.71
N ILE A 85 4.08 7.07 -11.10
CA ILE A 85 5.43 6.53 -11.34
C ILE A 85 5.63 6.22 -12.82
N ALA A 86 4.68 5.52 -13.44
CA ALA A 86 4.76 5.15 -14.85
C ALA A 86 4.69 6.37 -15.78
N ASN A 87 3.79 7.33 -15.51
CA ASN A 87 3.60 8.51 -16.35
C ASN A 87 4.79 9.47 -16.30
N MET A 88 5.38 9.64 -15.14
CA MET A 88 6.51 10.58 -15.00
C MET A 88 7.82 10.04 -15.52
N ASP A 89 8.01 8.74 -15.50
CA ASP A 89 9.20 8.03 -15.98
C ASP A 89 10.54 8.64 -15.48
N ILE A 90 10.54 9.06 -14.23
CA ILE A 90 11.77 9.45 -13.50
C ILE A 90 12.09 8.37 -12.45
N PRO A 91 13.34 8.24 -12.00
CA PRO A 91 13.71 7.26 -10.99
C PRO A 91 12.75 7.29 -9.79
N ALA A 92 12.11 6.18 -9.52
CA ALA A 92 11.10 6.10 -8.47
C ALA A 92 11.02 4.69 -7.88
N ILE A 93 10.66 4.61 -6.60
CA ILE A 93 10.40 3.35 -5.90
C ILE A 93 9.13 3.46 -5.08
N PHE A 94 8.37 2.39 -5.02
CA PHE A 94 7.21 2.30 -4.17
C PHE A 94 7.57 1.62 -2.84
N ALA A 95 7.08 2.16 -1.72
CA ALA A 95 7.23 1.56 -0.40
C ALA A 95 5.85 1.27 0.20
N TYR A 96 5.57 0.01 0.46
CA TYR A 96 4.32 -0.42 1.09
C TYR A 96 4.29 -0.05 2.57
N GLY A 97 3.20 0.57 3.02
CA GLY A 97 3.00 0.93 4.43
C GLY A 97 2.84 -0.24 5.40
N GLY A 98 2.77 -1.46 4.90
CA GLY A 98 2.66 -2.67 5.70
C GLY A 98 1.23 -3.03 6.09
N THR A 99 1.04 -4.30 6.41
CA THR A 99 -0.23 -4.88 6.84
C THR A 99 -0.46 -4.63 8.33
N ILE A 100 -1.73 -4.40 8.73
CA ILE A 100 -2.12 -4.29 10.13
C ILE A 100 -1.82 -5.58 10.90
N ALA A 101 -1.38 -5.46 12.13
CA ALA A 101 -1.19 -6.61 13.01
C ALA A 101 -2.54 -7.30 13.32
N PRO A 102 -2.57 -8.63 13.54
CA PRO A 102 -3.77 -9.30 14.02
C PRO A 102 -4.15 -8.77 15.40
N GLY A 103 -5.44 -8.75 15.68
CA GLY A 103 -5.97 -8.53 17.02
C GLY A 103 -5.93 -9.80 17.84
N ASN A 104 -6.32 -9.71 19.10
CA ASN A 104 -6.43 -10.89 19.97
C ASN A 104 -7.73 -10.85 20.74
N LEU A 105 -8.45 -11.95 20.73
CA LEU A 105 -9.65 -12.15 21.54
C LEU A 105 -9.57 -13.50 22.25
N ASP A 106 -9.61 -13.46 23.58
CA ASP A 106 -9.56 -14.65 24.44
C ASP A 106 -8.36 -15.58 24.14
N GLY A 107 -7.19 -14.99 23.82
CA GLY A 107 -5.96 -15.71 23.53
C GLY A 107 -5.85 -16.26 22.10
N LYS A 108 -6.79 -15.92 21.22
CA LYS A 108 -6.76 -16.29 19.78
C LYS A 108 -6.52 -15.05 18.93
N ASP A 109 -5.66 -15.18 17.95
CA ASP A 109 -5.48 -14.15 16.96
C ASP A 109 -6.72 -14.05 16.06
N ILE A 110 -7.16 -12.81 15.84
CA ILE A 110 -8.32 -12.46 15.03
C ILE A 110 -7.97 -11.32 14.07
N ASP A 111 -8.72 -11.24 13.00
CA ASP A 111 -8.55 -10.23 11.96
C ASP A 111 -9.92 -9.79 11.39
N LEU A 112 -9.89 -9.02 10.32
CA LEU A 112 -11.09 -8.57 9.64
C LEU A 112 -11.96 -9.74 9.12
N VAL A 113 -11.34 -10.84 8.69
CA VAL A 113 -12.06 -12.05 8.22
C VAL A 113 -12.83 -12.67 9.38
N SER A 114 -12.23 -12.71 10.59
CA SER A 114 -12.88 -13.19 11.80
C SER A 114 -14.15 -12.40 12.13
N VAL A 115 -14.18 -11.09 11.84
CA VAL A 115 -15.39 -10.25 12.02
C VAL A 115 -16.47 -10.65 11.02
N PHE A 116 -16.13 -10.84 9.75
CA PHE A 116 -17.10 -11.27 8.73
C PHE A 116 -17.68 -12.65 9.02
N GLU A 117 -16.85 -13.59 9.49
CA GLU A 117 -17.30 -14.90 9.94
C GLU A 117 -18.23 -14.77 11.17
N GLY A 118 -17.89 -13.88 12.10
CA GLY A 118 -18.72 -13.58 13.28
C GLY A 118 -20.10 -13.03 12.90
N ILE A 119 -20.16 -12.12 11.92
CA ILE A 119 -21.44 -11.62 11.38
C ILE A 119 -22.25 -12.75 10.75
N GLY A 120 -21.60 -13.65 10.01
CA GLY A 120 -22.26 -14.85 9.46
C GLY A 120 -22.86 -15.74 10.55
N LYS A 121 -22.11 -16.02 11.61
CA LYS A 121 -22.56 -16.80 12.77
C LYS A 121 -23.70 -16.10 13.50
N TRP A 122 -23.64 -14.79 13.68
CA TRP A 122 -24.71 -14.02 14.28
C TRP A 122 -26.01 -14.10 13.47
N ASN A 123 -25.94 -13.94 12.16
CA ASN A 123 -27.11 -14.05 11.28
C ASN A 123 -27.73 -15.46 11.29
N HIS A 124 -26.93 -16.48 11.56
CA HIS A 124 -27.39 -17.86 11.70
C HIS A 124 -27.92 -18.19 13.12
N GLY A 125 -27.66 -17.36 14.10
CA GLY A 125 -28.07 -17.56 15.49
C GLY A 125 -27.03 -18.26 16.37
N ASP A 126 -25.84 -18.51 15.89
CA ASP A 126 -24.75 -19.21 16.60
C ASP A 126 -23.84 -18.24 17.39
N MET A 127 -24.09 -16.94 17.32
CA MET A 127 -23.33 -15.90 18.02
C MET A 127 -24.25 -14.76 18.44
N THR A 128 -23.95 -14.12 19.58
CA THR A 128 -24.71 -12.96 20.04
C THR A 128 -24.21 -11.66 19.40
N ALA A 129 -25.02 -10.61 19.40
CA ALA A 129 -24.61 -9.28 18.97
C ALA A 129 -23.45 -8.71 19.82
N GLU A 130 -23.39 -9.09 21.09
CA GLU A 130 -22.32 -8.68 22.01
C GLU A 130 -20.99 -9.35 21.64
N ASP A 131 -21.02 -10.62 21.26
CA ASP A 131 -19.81 -11.33 20.78
C ASP A 131 -19.29 -10.73 19.47
N VAL A 132 -20.17 -10.39 18.53
CA VAL A 132 -19.78 -9.68 17.30
C VAL A 132 -19.13 -8.34 17.65
N LYS A 133 -19.71 -7.61 18.61
CA LYS A 133 -19.13 -6.33 19.06
C LYS A 133 -17.75 -6.50 19.68
N ARG A 134 -17.53 -7.57 20.43
CA ARG A 134 -16.20 -7.91 20.97
C ARG A 134 -15.20 -8.20 19.85
N LEU A 135 -15.60 -8.94 18.81
CA LEU A 135 -14.76 -9.16 17.62
C LEU A 135 -14.38 -7.84 16.94
N GLU A 136 -15.37 -6.99 16.62
CA GLU A 136 -15.15 -5.68 15.99
C GLU A 136 -14.15 -4.81 16.75
N CYS A 137 -14.25 -4.79 18.08
CA CYS A 137 -13.39 -3.93 18.91
C CYS A 137 -11.94 -4.43 19.02
N ASN A 138 -11.68 -5.71 18.73
CA ASN A 138 -10.38 -6.32 18.93
C ASN A 138 -9.68 -6.78 17.65
N ALA A 139 -10.38 -6.86 16.50
CA ALA A 139 -9.84 -7.49 15.29
C ALA A 139 -8.78 -6.67 14.56
N CYS A 140 -8.80 -5.34 14.66
CA CYS A 140 -7.94 -4.46 13.87
C CYS A 140 -7.24 -3.41 14.75
N PRO A 141 -6.29 -3.80 15.60
CA PRO A 141 -5.55 -2.87 16.44
C PRO A 141 -4.44 -2.18 15.65
N GLY A 142 -4.24 -0.88 15.87
CA GLY A 142 -3.10 -0.17 15.32
C GLY A 142 -3.20 0.23 13.83
N PRO A 143 -2.08 0.64 13.23
CA PRO A 143 -1.99 1.08 11.85
C PRO A 143 -1.72 -0.06 10.88
N GLY A 144 -1.97 0.17 9.60
CA GLY A 144 -1.65 -0.75 8.51
C GLY A 144 -2.78 -0.98 7.52
N GLY A 145 -2.45 -1.55 6.38
CA GLY A 145 -3.41 -2.05 5.39
C GLY A 145 -4.23 -3.22 5.93
N CYS A 146 -5.33 -3.56 5.29
CA CYS A 146 -6.20 -4.67 5.72
C CYS A 146 -5.42 -5.98 5.87
N GLY A 147 -5.73 -6.78 6.90
CA GLY A 147 -5.05 -8.03 7.23
C GLY A 147 -5.38 -9.23 6.33
N GLY A 148 -6.10 -9.02 5.22
CA GLY A 148 -6.41 -10.07 4.24
C GLY A 148 -5.82 -9.76 2.86
N MET A 149 -5.89 -10.74 1.92
CA MET A 149 -5.46 -10.56 0.53
C MET A 149 -6.51 -9.75 -0.26
N TYR A 150 -6.89 -8.60 0.29
CA TYR A 150 -7.69 -7.58 -0.39
C TYR A 150 -6.82 -6.72 -1.29
N THR A 151 -7.32 -5.57 -1.77
CA THR A 151 -6.61 -4.79 -2.79
C THR A 151 -5.24 -4.29 -2.33
N ALA A 152 -5.10 -3.83 -1.08
CA ALA A 152 -3.83 -3.31 -0.58
C ALA A 152 -2.72 -4.37 -0.61
N ASN A 153 -2.94 -5.56 -0.03
CA ASN A 153 -1.94 -6.64 -0.04
C ASN A 153 -1.72 -7.19 -1.46
N THR A 154 -2.76 -7.30 -2.27
CA THR A 154 -2.65 -7.72 -3.66
C THR A 154 -1.77 -6.77 -4.47
N MET A 155 -2.01 -5.46 -4.35
CA MET A 155 -1.20 -4.47 -5.07
C MET A 155 0.21 -4.38 -4.49
N ALA A 156 0.41 -4.53 -3.18
CA ALA A 156 1.75 -4.60 -2.59
C ALA A 156 2.57 -5.73 -3.22
N THR A 157 1.99 -6.93 -3.29
CA THR A 157 2.65 -8.07 -3.93
C THR A 157 2.87 -7.84 -5.42
N ALA A 158 1.87 -7.33 -6.15
CA ALA A 158 2.01 -7.05 -7.58
C ALA A 158 3.12 -6.02 -7.85
N ILE A 159 3.20 -4.94 -7.07
CA ILE A 159 4.23 -3.90 -7.19
C ILE A 159 5.63 -4.46 -6.89
N GLU A 160 5.74 -5.36 -5.92
CA GLU A 160 7.02 -6.02 -5.62
C GLU A 160 7.45 -6.94 -6.78
N VAL A 161 6.54 -7.73 -7.34
CA VAL A 161 6.83 -8.61 -8.49
C VAL A 161 7.13 -7.80 -9.75
N LEU A 162 6.47 -6.67 -9.95
CA LEU A 162 6.80 -5.71 -11.02
C LEU A 162 8.23 -5.13 -10.89
N GLY A 163 8.90 -5.30 -9.74
CA GLY A 163 10.22 -4.75 -9.49
C GLY A 163 10.23 -3.29 -9.02
N MET A 164 9.07 -2.72 -8.68
CA MET A 164 8.95 -1.31 -8.25
C MET A 164 8.98 -1.12 -6.74
N SER A 165 9.19 -2.19 -5.97
CA SER A 165 9.38 -2.19 -4.51
C SER A 165 10.56 -3.08 -4.15
N LEU A 166 11.14 -2.87 -2.97
CA LEU A 166 12.23 -3.73 -2.48
C LEU A 166 11.73 -5.15 -2.21
N PRO A 167 12.55 -6.19 -2.47
CA PRO A 167 12.19 -7.57 -2.17
C PRO A 167 11.82 -7.77 -0.70
N GLY A 168 10.69 -8.44 -0.46
CA GLY A 168 10.15 -8.70 0.89
C GLY A 168 9.30 -7.56 1.46
N SER A 169 9.27 -6.39 0.81
CA SER A 169 8.55 -5.20 1.28
C SER A 169 7.04 -5.46 1.46
N SER A 170 6.42 -6.25 0.60
CA SER A 170 4.98 -6.58 0.70
C SER A 170 4.62 -7.44 1.91
N SER A 171 5.58 -8.10 2.54
CA SER A 171 5.36 -9.07 3.62
C SER A 171 5.55 -8.49 5.02
N HIS A 172 6.17 -7.32 5.16
CA HIS A 172 6.48 -6.75 6.48
C HIS A 172 5.24 -6.06 7.10
N PRO A 173 4.84 -6.43 8.34
CA PRO A 173 3.77 -5.74 9.06
C PRO A 173 4.12 -4.28 9.35
N ALA A 174 3.10 -3.40 9.37
CA ALA A 174 3.27 -1.96 9.48
C ALA A 174 4.09 -1.50 10.71
N GLU A 175 3.96 -2.19 11.84
CA GLU A 175 4.63 -1.82 13.10
C GLU A 175 5.97 -2.55 13.32
N SER A 176 6.38 -3.42 12.39
CA SER A 176 7.62 -4.19 12.54
C SER A 176 8.86 -3.32 12.40
N ALA A 177 9.96 -3.76 13.02
CA ALA A 177 11.28 -3.15 12.84
C ALA A 177 11.73 -3.29 11.38
N ASP A 178 11.48 -4.46 10.78
CA ASP A 178 11.83 -4.74 9.39
C ASP A 178 11.15 -3.79 8.41
N LYS A 179 9.88 -3.40 8.68
CA LYS A 179 9.17 -2.41 7.85
C LYS A 179 9.82 -1.02 7.94
N LYS A 180 10.29 -0.62 9.11
CA LYS A 180 10.97 0.67 9.27
C LYS A 180 12.30 0.70 8.52
N GLU A 181 13.08 -0.37 8.62
CA GLU A 181 14.32 -0.53 7.84
C GLU A 181 14.07 -0.54 6.33
N ASP A 182 13.01 -1.25 5.90
CA ASP A 182 12.56 -1.31 4.50
C ASP A 182 12.24 0.09 3.94
N ILE A 183 11.56 0.95 4.72
CA ILE A 183 11.25 2.32 4.34
C ILE A 183 12.53 3.18 4.20
N GLU A 184 13.47 3.05 5.13
CA GLU A 184 14.76 3.74 5.02
C GLU A 184 15.57 3.22 3.82
N ALA A 185 15.56 1.90 3.60
CA ALA A 185 16.22 1.26 2.48
C ALA A 185 15.64 1.74 1.14
N ALA A 186 14.31 1.92 1.04
CA ALA A 186 13.68 2.50 -0.14
C ALA A 186 14.19 3.93 -0.41
N GLY A 187 14.39 4.73 0.64
CA GLY A 187 15.01 6.05 0.53
C GLY A 187 16.44 6.01 -0.02
N ARG A 188 17.25 5.03 0.40
CA ARG A 188 18.60 4.82 -0.15
C ARG A 188 18.55 4.29 -1.60
N ALA A 189 17.62 3.39 -1.87
CA ALA A 189 17.49 2.75 -3.17
C ALA A 189 17.11 3.75 -4.28
N VAL A 190 16.21 4.70 -4.02
CA VAL A 190 15.83 5.70 -5.04
C VAL A 190 17.01 6.58 -5.45
N VAL A 191 17.90 6.93 -4.52
CA VAL A 191 19.13 7.66 -4.84
C VAL A 191 20.04 6.81 -5.73
N LYS A 192 20.14 5.51 -5.44
CA LYS A 192 20.89 4.59 -6.29
C LYS A 192 20.31 4.42 -7.68
N MET A 193 18.97 4.38 -7.80
CA MET A 193 18.30 4.38 -9.11
C MET A 193 18.64 5.64 -9.90
N LEU A 194 18.62 6.80 -9.25
CA LEU A 194 19.01 8.08 -9.87
C LEU A 194 20.45 8.06 -10.38
N GLU A 195 21.41 7.56 -9.59
CA GLU A 195 22.82 7.42 -10.00
C GLU A 195 22.99 6.49 -11.22
N LEU A 196 22.19 5.45 -11.30
CA LEU A 196 22.22 4.47 -12.40
C LEU A 196 21.42 4.94 -13.62
N GLY A 197 20.62 6.00 -13.50
CA GLY A 197 19.70 6.45 -14.53
C GLY A 197 18.56 5.44 -14.78
N LEU A 198 18.25 4.59 -13.79
CA LEU A 198 17.24 3.55 -13.90
C LEU A 198 15.83 4.15 -13.74
N LYS A 199 14.99 3.95 -14.74
CA LYS A 199 13.64 4.50 -14.83
C LYS A 199 12.56 3.43 -14.73
N PRO A 200 11.33 3.81 -14.41
CA PRO A 200 10.18 2.88 -14.45
C PRO A 200 10.02 2.16 -15.79
N SER A 201 10.24 2.83 -16.92
CA SER A 201 10.18 2.21 -18.25
C SER A 201 11.21 1.11 -18.50
N ASP A 202 12.32 1.09 -17.76
CA ASP A 202 13.31 0.02 -17.82
C ASP A 202 12.89 -1.23 -17.03
N ILE A 203 11.95 -1.07 -16.08
CA ILE A 203 11.51 -2.11 -15.13
C ILE A 203 10.12 -2.64 -15.51
N LEU A 204 9.18 -1.76 -15.84
CA LEU A 204 7.79 -2.08 -16.15
C LEU A 204 7.66 -2.67 -17.57
N THR A 205 8.28 -3.81 -17.77
CA THR A 205 8.22 -4.53 -19.07
C THR A 205 6.97 -5.40 -19.15
N ARG A 206 6.64 -5.87 -20.34
CA ARG A 206 5.55 -6.81 -20.55
C ARG A 206 5.70 -8.07 -19.70
N GLU A 207 6.91 -8.60 -19.63
CA GLU A 207 7.24 -9.79 -18.84
C GLU A 207 6.99 -9.56 -17.36
N ALA A 208 7.38 -8.39 -16.81
CA ALA A 208 7.13 -8.02 -15.42
C ALA A 208 5.62 -7.99 -15.11
N PHE A 209 4.79 -7.48 -16.04
CA PHE A 209 3.33 -7.52 -15.87
C PHE A 209 2.77 -8.94 -15.95
N GLU A 210 3.25 -9.79 -16.86
CA GLU A 210 2.82 -11.19 -16.97
C GLU A 210 3.18 -11.96 -15.68
N ASP A 211 4.35 -11.73 -15.10
CA ASP A 211 4.77 -12.30 -13.81
C ASP A 211 3.89 -11.79 -12.65
N ALA A 212 3.62 -10.48 -12.58
CA ALA A 212 2.77 -9.90 -11.55
C ALA A 212 1.34 -10.44 -11.61
N ILE A 213 0.78 -10.60 -12.80
CA ILE A 213 -0.55 -11.23 -13.02
C ILE A 213 -0.51 -12.69 -12.56
N THR A 214 0.50 -13.44 -12.94
CA THR A 214 0.67 -14.86 -12.57
C THR A 214 0.70 -15.04 -11.05
N VAL A 215 1.53 -14.26 -10.35
CA VAL A 215 1.62 -14.32 -8.90
C VAL A 215 0.32 -13.87 -8.22
N THR A 216 -0.30 -12.80 -8.71
CA THR A 216 -1.60 -12.32 -8.21
C THR A 216 -2.67 -13.40 -8.31
N MET A 217 -2.72 -14.12 -9.43
CA MET A 217 -3.67 -15.21 -9.63
C MET A 217 -3.36 -16.42 -8.74
N ALA A 218 -2.09 -16.76 -8.57
CA ALA A 218 -1.66 -17.86 -7.70
C ALA A 218 -2.03 -17.62 -6.22
N LEU A 219 -1.98 -16.37 -5.77
CA LEU A 219 -2.35 -15.96 -4.40
C LEU A 219 -3.86 -15.81 -4.19
N GLY A 220 -4.67 -15.83 -5.24
CA GLY A 220 -6.10 -15.53 -5.13
C GLY A 220 -6.36 -14.07 -4.78
N GLY A 221 -5.61 -13.15 -5.40
CA GLY A 221 -5.68 -11.72 -5.12
C GLY A 221 -7.00 -11.06 -5.48
N SER A 222 -7.15 -9.82 -5.06
CA SER A 222 -8.34 -9.00 -5.30
C SER A 222 -8.58 -8.77 -6.80
N THR A 223 -9.84 -8.88 -7.24
CA THR A 223 -10.27 -8.55 -8.61
C THR A 223 -9.99 -7.09 -9.01
N ASN A 224 -9.84 -6.18 -8.05
CA ASN A 224 -9.43 -4.80 -8.32
C ASN A 224 -8.05 -4.71 -8.99
N ALA A 225 -7.17 -5.69 -8.80
CA ALA A 225 -5.88 -5.73 -9.50
C ALA A 225 -6.05 -5.67 -11.03
N THR A 226 -7.10 -6.28 -11.57
CA THR A 226 -7.41 -6.20 -13.02
C THR A 226 -7.60 -4.75 -13.46
N LEU A 227 -8.35 -3.95 -12.69
CA LEU A 227 -8.58 -2.54 -13.01
C LEU A 227 -7.31 -1.69 -12.88
N HIS A 228 -6.41 -2.09 -11.99
CA HIS A 228 -5.23 -1.30 -11.65
C HIS A 228 -4.02 -1.63 -12.54
N LEU A 229 -3.89 -2.89 -12.95
CA LEU A 229 -2.81 -3.30 -13.87
C LEU A 229 -3.11 -2.94 -15.33
N LEU A 230 -4.37 -2.63 -15.68
CA LEU A 230 -4.76 -2.16 -17.01
C LEU A 230 -4.70 -0.64 -17.15
N ALA A 231 -4.66 0.11 -16.06
CA ALA A 231 -4.64 1.56 -16.05
C ALA A 231 -3.24 2.11 -16.26
#